data_39cae9e14ee1fd6c5d11b624e7337020
#
_entry.id   39cae9e14ee1fd6c5d11b624e7337020
#
_cell.length_a   1.000
_cell.length_b   1.000
_cell.length_c   1.000
_cell.angle_alpha   90.00
_cell.angle_beta   90.00
_cell.angle_gamma   90.00
#
_symmetry.space_group_name_H-M   'P 1'
#
loop_
_entity.id
_entity.type
_entity.pdbx_description
1 polymer ?
#
loop_
_entity_poly.entity_id
_entity_poly.type
_entity_poly.pdbx_seq_one_letter_code
_entity_poly.pdbx_strand_id
1 'polypeptide(L)'
;MYEPISRTWQFKSPVLWVDLALSLVVIAFLLVIIISAMKKPPYLIGGIAACVISIVAWFFGLKFLWAVMLVLITAFLIITITQKQIDFKEIFTSIFQKNKSGAAQKVYDRHAVCQKIAIAVETLSRTKTGALITFEKNVSFSEVVKSGTILNAPITPELLTTIFYPGTRLHDGAVVIRRDQILAASVYYTPTTKPLTGKFGSRHRAAIGISEITDSVTVIVSEETGRVSLAYHGELISVAPDSFLRTLEEYLFAEEKQQSEEK
;
A
#
# COMPACT_ATOMS: atom_id res chain seq x y z
N MET A 1 -40.53 -55.44 3.99
CA MET A 1 -39.44 -55.88 3.14
C MET A 1 -38.51 -54.69 3.00
N TYR A 2 -37.46 -54.57 3.85
CA TYR A 2 -36.50 -53.49 3.81
C TYR A 2 -35.36 -53.92 2.89
N GLU A 3 -35.22 -53.25 1.74
CA GLU A 3 -34.00 -53.39 0.92
C GLU A 3 -32.83 -52.66 1.62
N PRO A 4 -31.71 -53.33 1.87
CA PRO A 4 -30.51 -52.66 2.36
C PRO A 4 -29.97 -51.81 1.22
N ILE A 5 -29.89 -50.49 1.43
CA ILE A 5 -29.19 -49.58 0.56
C ILE A 5 -27.71 -49.96 0.59
N SER A 6 -27.30 -50.88 -0.29
CA SER A 6 -25.89 -51.15 -0.55
C SER A 6 -25.29 -49.91 -1.27
N ARG A 7 -24.79 -48.97 -0.51
CA ARG A 7 -23.94 -47.88 -1.03
C ARG A 7 -22.58 -48.45 -1.43
N THR A 8 -22.55 -49.21 -2.52
CA THR A 8 -21.29 -49.47 -3.20
C THR A 8 -20.86 -48.18 -3.85
N TRP A 9 -19.79 -47.57 -3.32
CA TRP A 9 -19.14 -46.47 -3.96
C TRP A 9 -18.64 -46.89 -5.35
N GLN A 10 -19.40 -46.54 -6.39
CA GLN A 10 -18.98 -46.82 -7.74
C GLN A 10 -17.92 -45.80 -8.14
N PHE A 11 -16.66 -46.03 -7.75
CA PHE A 11 -15.49 -45.26 -8.18
C PHE A 11 -15.27 -45.28 -9.70
N LYS A 12 -16.11 -45.98 -10.47
CA LYS A 12 -15.96 -46.16 -11.92
C LYS A 12 -16.72 -45.16 -12.79
N SER A 13 -17.54 -44.28 -12.24
CA SER A 13 -18.25 -43.33 -13.08
C SER A 13 -17.36 -42.13 -13.41
N PRO A 14 -17.20 -41.75 -14.69
CA PRO A 14 -16.37 -40.57 -15.08
C PRO A 14 -16.91 -39.28 -14.47
N VAL A 15 -18.20 -39.21 -14.15
CA VAL A 15 -18.85 -38.07 -13.51
C VAL A 15 -18.28 -37.80 -12.11
N LEU A 16 -17.93 -38.84 -11.36
CA LEU A 16 -17.39 -38.71 -10.02
C LEU A 16 -15.95 -38.07 -10.01
N TRP A 17 -15.15 -38.42 -11.00
CA TRP A 17 -13.81 -37.84 -11.18
C TRP A 17 -13.86 -36.38 -11.64
N VAL A 18 -14.83 -36.03 -12.49
CA VAL A 18 -15.07 -34.65 -12.91
C VAL A 18 -15.54 -33.80 -11.72
N ASP A 19 -16.44 -34.32 -10.89
CA ASP A 19 -16.96 -33.63 -9.70
C ASP A 19 -15.84 -33.43 -8.65
N LEU A 20 -14.96 -34.41 -8.47
CA LEU A 20 -13.78 -34.33 -7.63
C LEU A 20 -12.79 -33.28 -8.15
N ALA A 21 -12.50 -33.29 -9.44
CA ALA A 21 -11.59 -32.34 -10.04
C ALA A 21 -12.11 -30.88 -9.91
N LEU A 22 -13.40 -30.69 -10.17
CA LEU A 22 -14.04 -29.36 -10.05
C LEU A 22 -14.03 -28.84 -8.60
N SER A 23 -14.34 -29.70 -7.64
CA SER A 23 -14.31 -29.33 -6.21
C SER A 23 -12.91 -29.02 -5.72
N LEU A 24 -11.88 -29.73 -6.17
CA LEU A 24 -10.47 -29.42 -5.87
C LEU A 24 -10.05 -28.06 -6.44
N VAL A 25 -10.45 -27.73 -7.67
CA VAL A 25 -10.16 -26.43 -8.28
C VAL A 25 -10.82 -25.29 -7.50
N VAL A 26 -12.10 -25.45 -7.10
CA VAL A 26 -12.81 -24.45 -6.29
C VAL A 26 -12.15 -24.27 -4.93
N ILE A 27 -11.77 -25.35 -4.26
CA ILE A 27 -11.09 -25.29 -2.95
C ILE A 27 -9.72 -24.64 -3.08
N ALA A 28 -8.94 -24.96 -4.12
CA ALA A 28 -7.65 -24.34 -4.37
C ALA A 28 -7.79 -22.81 -4.61
N PHE A 29 -8.79 -22.40 -5.38
CA PHE A 29 -9.10 -21.00 -5.63
C PHE A 29 -9.49 -20.25 -4.35
N LEU A 30 -10.35 -20.86 -3.51
CA LEU A 30 -10.73 -20.31 -2.21
C LEU A 30 -9.53 -20.20 -1.26
N LEU A 31 -8.64 -21.20 -1.24
CA LEU A 31 -7.40 -21.15 -0.44
C LEU A 31 -6.48 -20.00 -0.86
N VAL A 32 -6.30 -19.79 -2.16
CA VAL A 32 -5.48 -18.66 -2.68
C VAL A 32 -6.06 -17.33 -2.22
N ILE A 33 -7.39 -17.16 -2.27
CA ILE A 33 -8.06 -15.94 -1.81
C ILE A 33 -7.89 -15.78 -0.30
N ILE A 34 -8.06 -16.83 0.50
CA ILE A 34 -7.88 -16.79 1.96
C ILE A 34 -6.44 -16.38 2.32
N ILE A 35 -5.44 -16.99 1.68
CA ILE A 35 -4.02 -16.70 1.93
C ILE A 35 -3.70 -15.24 1.56
N SER A 36 -4.20 -14.73 0.43
CA SER A 36 -3.95 -13.35 0.00
C SER A 36 -4.70 -12.30 0.83
N ALA A 37 -5.89 -12.65 1.34
CA ALA A 37 -6.72 -11.72 2.12
C ALA A 37 -6.34 -11.63 3.60
N MET A 38 -5.70 -12.67 4.17
CA MET A 38 -5.52 -12.80 5.61
C MET A 38 -4.03 -12.80 6.01
N LYS A 39 -3.51 -11.61 6.36
CA LYS A 39 -2.13 -11.46 6.86
C LYS A 39 -1.94 -11.86 8.33
N LYS A 40 -3.00 -12.14 9.09
CA LYS A 40 -2.91 -12.50 10.52
C LYS A 40 -3.02 -14.02 10.71
N PRO A 41 -2.05 -14.68 11.40
CA PRO A 41 -1.95 -16.14 11.50
C PRO A 41 -3.21 -16.86 12.03
N PRO A 42 -3.97 -16.38 13.05
CA PRO A 42 -5.08 -17.15 13.59
C PRO A 42 -6.24 -17.34 12.60
N TYR A 43 -6.50 -16.35 11.74
CA TYR A 43 -7.57 -16.46 10.73
C TYR A 43 -7.19 -17.38 9.58
N LEU A 44 -5.90 -17.39 9.21
CA LEU A 44 -5.37 -18.29 8.18
C LEU A 44 -5.52 -19.76 8.61
N ILE A 45 -5.20 -20.06 9.86
CA ILE A 45 -5.35 -21.41 10.43
C ILE A 45 -6.82 -21.85 10.41
N GLY A 46 -7.74 -20.95 10.82
CA GLY A 46 -9.18 -21.22 10.79
C GLY A 46 -9.71 -21.51 9.40
N GLY A 47 -9.29 -20.75 8.39
CA GLY A 47 -9.66 -20.95 7.00
C GLY A 47 -9.15 -22.28 6.42
N ILE A 48 -7.91 -22.64 6.70
CA ILE A 48 -7.32 -23.93 6.28
C ILE A 48 -8.07 -25.09 6.95
N ALA A 49 -8.35 -25.01 8.25
CA ALA A 49 -9.10 -26.03 8.97
C ALA A 49 -10.52 -26.25 8.37
N ALA A 50 -11.22 -25.17 8.04
CA ALA A 50 -12.54 -25.25 7.40
C ALA A 50 -12.48 -25.94 6.02
N CYS A 51 -11.44 -25.64 5.22
CA CYS A 51 -11.23 -26.32 3.93
C CYS A 51 -10.95 -27.83 4.12
N VAL A 52 -10.12 -28.20 5.08
CA VAL A 52 -9.81 -29.61 5.38
C VAL A 52 -11.08 -30.36 5.82
N ILE A 53 -11.88 -29.77 6.72
CA ILE A 53 -13.16 -30.36 7.17
C ILE A 53 -14.12 -30.53 5.98
N SER A 54 -14.17 -29.57 5.06
CA SER A 54 -15.00 -29.66 3.86
C SER A 54 -14.60 -30.84 2.94
N ILE A 55 -13.28 -31.04 2.75
CA ILE A 55 -12.73 -32.15 1.96
C ILE A 55 -13.11 -33.52 2.62
N VAL A 56 -12.93 -33.62 3.94
CA VAL A 56 -13.27 -34.83 4.72
C VAL A 56 -14.76 -35.12 4.62
N ALA A 57 -15.60 -34.11 4.79
CA ALA A 57 -17.07 -34.26 4.68
C ALA A 57 -17.49 -34.78 3.29
N TRP A 58 -16.85 -34.28 2.23
CA TRP A 58 -17.06 -34.73 0.87
C TRP A 58 -16.67 -36.23 0.70
N PHE A 59 -15.46 -36.59 1.21
CA PHE A 59 -14.95 -37.95 1.13
C PHE A 59 -15.86 -38.99 1.81
N PHE A 60 -16.45 -38.63 2.96
CA PHE A 60 -17.40 -39.48 3.66
C PHE A 60 -18.84 -39.47 3.07
N GLY A 61 -19.05 -38.74 1.97
CA GLY A 61 -20.36 -38.66 1.30
C GLY A 61 -21.42 -37.88 2.07
N LEU A 62 -21.03 -37.06 3.02
CA LEU A 62 -21.89 -36.19 3.83
C LEU A 62 -22.29 -34.95 3.04
N LYS A 63 -23.08 -35.14 1.96
CA LYS A 63 -23.40 -34.05 1.00
C LYS A 63 -24.02 -32.82 1.66
N PHE A 64 -24.86 -33.00 2.67
CA PHE A 64 -25.48 -31.90 3.40
C PHE A 64 -24.43 -31.09 4.19
N LEU A 65 -23.55 -31.77 4.93
CA LEU A 65 -22.47 -31.10 5.69
C LEU A 65 -21.49 -30.37 4.77
N TRP A 66 -21.14 -30.98 3.64
CA TRP A 66 -20.29 -30.35 2.64
C TRP A 66 -20.92 -29.07 2.07
N ALA A 67 -22.21 -29.07 1.72
CA ALA A 67 -22.90 -27.88 1.23
C ALA A 67 -22.97 -26.77 2.28
N VAL A 68 -23.27 -27.11 3.55
CA VAL A 68 -23.28 -26.14 4.65
C VAL A 68 -21.89 -25.51 4.85
N MET A 69 -20.82 -26.32 4.82
CA MET A 69 -19.45 -25.81 4.97
C MET A 69 -19.06 -24.88 3.82
N LEU A 70 -19.45 -25.14 2.58
CA LEU A 70 -19.24 -24.25 1.45
C LEU A 70 -19.94 -22.89 1.65
N VAL A 71 -21.18 -22.90 2.10
CA VAL A 71 -21.92 -21.65 2.41
C VAL A 71 -21.24 -20.87 3.52
N LEU A 72 -20.78 -21.52 4.59
CA LEU A 72 -20.06 -20.85 5.68
C LEU A 72 -18.72 -20.27 5.22
N ILE A 73 -17.95 -20.98 4.41
CA ILE A 73 -16.69 -20.49 3.85
C ILE A 73 -16.94 -19.28 2.95
N THR A 74 -17.93 -19.31 2.08
CA THR A 74 -18.27 -18.18 1.20
C THR A 74 -18.75 -16.97 1.98
N ALA A 75 -19.62 -17.17 2.99
CA ALA A 75 -20.07 -16.09 3.88
C ALA A 75 -18.89 -15.46 4.65
N PHE A 76 -17.99 -16.28 5.19
CA PHE A 76 -16.79 -15.82 5.87
C PHE A 76 -15.87 -15.01 4.96
N LEU A 77 -15.69 -15.44 3.70
CA LEU A 77 -14.93 -14.69 2.68
C LEU A 77 -15.57 -13.33 2.39
N ILE A 78 -16.89 -13.28 2.18
CA ILE A 78 -17.60 -12.03 1.91
C ILE A 78 -17.43 -11.07 3.09
N ILE A 79 -17.60 -11.53 4.33
CA ILE A 79 -17.42 -10.72 5.53
C ILE A 79 -15.98 -10.20 5.64
N THR A 80 -14.98 -11.05 5.36
CA THR A 80 -13.56 -10.67 5.43
C THR A 80 -13.21 -9.63 4.38
N ILE A 81 -13.72 -9.77 3.17
CA ILE A 81 -13.54 -8.81 2.06
C ILE A 81 -14.16 -7.47 2.43
N THR A 82 -15.38 -7.48 2.98
CA THR A 82 -16.11 -6.26 3.34
C THR A 82 -15.46 -5.53 4.51
N GLN A 83 -15.01 -6.25 5.54
CA GLN A 83 -14.39 -5.64 6.71
C GLN A 83 -12.99 -5.06 6.44
N LYS A 84 -12.23 -5.63 5.51
CA LYS A 84 -10.87 -5.18 5.19
C LYS A 84 -10.81 -4.08 4.14
N GLN A 85 -11.94 -3.73 3.50
CA GLN A 85 -11.90 -2.88 2.30
C GLN A 85 -10.74 -3.27 1.39
N ILE A 86 -10.67 -4.59 1.12
CA ILE A 86 -9.64 -5.10 0.21
C ILE A 86 -9.92 -4.43 -1.13
N ASP A 87 -9.05 -3.53 -1.53
CA ASP A 87 -9.10 -2.93 -2.84
C ASP A 87 -8.81 -4.04 -3.88
N PHE A 88 -9.88 -4.69 -4.31
CA PHE A 88 -9.83 -5.66 -5.42
C PHE A 88 -9.12 -5.07 -6.63
N LYS A 89 -9.17 -3.74 -6.74
CA LYS A 89 -8.46 -2.96 -7.73
C LYS A 89 -6.93 -3.05 -7.56
N GLU A 90 -6.41 -3.07 -6.33
CA GLU A 90 -4.96 -3.23 -6.09
C GLU A 90 -4.48 -4.64 -6.47
N ILE A 91 -5.22 -5.68 -6.08
CA ILE A 91 -4.89 -7.07 -6.44
C ILE A 91 -4.98 -7.26 -7.94
N PHE A 92 -6.03 -6.74 -8.58
CA PHE A 92 -6.23 -6.85 -10.02
C PHE A 92 -5.20 -6.04 -10.79
N THR A 93 -4.88 -4.82 -10.33
CA THR A 93 -3.84 -4.00 -10.95
C THR A 93 -2.45 -4.58 -10.76
N SER A 94 -2.12 -5.17 -9.62
CA SER A 94 -0.81 -5.82 -9.40
C SER A 94 -0.60 -7.03 -10.31
N ILE A 95 -1.64 -7.82 -10.57
CA ILE A 95 -1.59 -8.96 -11.49
C ILE A 95 -1.46 -8.48 -12.94
N PHE A 96 -2.21 -7.44 -13.33
CA PHE A 96 -2.18 -6.92 -14.70
C PHE A 96 -1.04 -5.91 -14.98
N GLN A 97 -0.54 -5.19 -13.96
CA GLN A 97 0.61 -4.29 -14.12
C GLN A 97 1.94 -5.03 -14.22
N LYS A 98 2.05 -6.27 -13.68
CA LYS A 98 3.25 -7.09 -13.91
C LYS A 98 3.52 -7.34 -15.40
N ASN A 99 2.48 -7.26 -16.25
CA ASN A 99 2.62 -7.37 -17.71
C ASN A 99 2.87 -6.03 -18.44
N LYS A 100 2.75 -4.87 -17.76
CA LYS A 100 3.04 -3.56 -18.34
C LYS A 100 4.40 -2.97 -17.94
N SER A 101 5.16 -3.63 -17.10
CA SER A 101 6.53 -3.23 -16.73
C SER A 101 7.56 -3.38 -17.86
N GLY A 102 7.12 -3.78 -19.07
CA GLY A 102 7.92 -3.79 -20.29
C GLY A 102 7.91 -2.49 -21.11
N ALA A 103 7.09 -1.49 -20.75
CA ALA A 103 7.23 -0.15 -21.30
C ALA A 103 8.47 0.47 -20.66
N ALA A 104 9.50 0.73 -21.46
CA ALA A 104 10.79 1.28 -21.08
C ALA A 104 10.63 2.27 -19.92
N GLN A 105 11.06 1.87 -18.74
CA GLN A 105 11.07 2.70 -17.55
C GLN A 105 12.05 3.83 -17.89
N LYS A 106 11.51 4.99 -18.25
CA LYS A 106 12.33 6.16 -18.57
C LYS A 106 13.22 6.39 -17.35
N VAL A 107 14.50 6.07 -17.51
CA VAL A 107 15.50 6.26 -16.44
C VAL A 107 15.53 7.76 -16.19
N TYR A 108 14.90 8.20 -15.09
CA TYR A 108 15.01 9.59 -14.66
C TYR A 108 16.27 9.76 -13.81
N ASP A 109 16.90 10.90 -13.95
CA ASP A 109 18.07 11.24 -13.14
C ASP A 109 17.62 11.54 -11.71
N ARG A 110 17.82 10.57 -10.82
CA ARG A 110 17.42 10.61 -9.42
C ARG A 110 18.16 11.71 -8.66
N HIS A 111 19.45 11.85 -8.94
CA HIS A 111 20.28 12.88 -8.32
C HIS A 111 19.81 14.28 -8.71
N ALA A 112 19.50 14.50 -9.99
CA ALA A 112 18.94 15.77 -10.45
C ALA A 112 17.59 16.11 -9.80
N VAL A 113 16.72 15.09 -9.55
CA VAL A 113 15.47 15.30 -8.80
C VAL A 113 15.76 15.74 -7.37
N CYS A 114 16.63 15.03 -6.65
CA CYS A 114 16.99 15.37 -5.27
C CYS A 114 17.64 16.76 -5.18
N GLN A 115 18.48 17.14 -6.14
CA GLN A 115 19.07 18.49 -6.21
C GLN A 115 18.00 19.58 -6.35
N LYS A 116 17.03 19.42 -7.24
CA LYS A 116 15.91 20.38 -7.42
C LYS A 116 15.11 20.54 -6.13
N ILE A 117 14.84 19.43 -5.46
CA ILE A 117 14.14 19.45 -4.16
C ILE A 117 14.97 20.16 -3.11
N ALA A 118 16.29 19.90 -3.04
CA ALA A 118 17.18 20.52 -2.07
C ALA A 118 17.21 22.06 -2.24
N ILE A 119 17.29 22.56 -3.47
CA ILE A 119 17.23 24.00 -3.77
C ILE A 119 15.89 24.61 -3.30
N ALA A 120 14.77 23.94 -3.57
CA ALA A 120 13.45 24.39 -3.12
C ALA A 120 13.36 24.41 -1.58
N VAL A 121 13.78 23.32 -0.93
CA VAL A 121 13.74 23.18 0.53
C VAL A 121 14.64 24.19 1.21
N GLU A 122 15.83 24.46 0.69
CA GLU A 122 16.72 25.51 1.19
C GLU A 122 16.04 26.88 1.15
N THR A 123 15.41 27.22 0.03
CA THR A 123 14.67 28.47 -0.14
C THR A 123 13.52 28.58 0.86
N LEU A 124 12.69 27.53 0.98
CA LEU A 124 11.56 27.48 1.91
C LEU A 124 12.00 27.54 3.37
N SER A 125 13.11 26.89 3.71
CA SER A 125 13.73 26.92 5.03
C SER A 125 14.19 28.33 5.40
N ARG A 126 14.90 29.01 4.51
CA ARG A 126 15.40 30.40 4.72
C ARG A 126 14.26 31.39 4.88
N THR A 127 13.19 31.24 4.14
CA THR A 127 11.99 32.11 4.22
C THR A 127 11.02 31.69 5.31
N LYS A 128 11.30 30.60 6.05
CA LYS A 128 10.40 29.96 7.04
C LYS A 128 9.01 29.72 6.47
N THR A 129 8.97 29.26 5.23
CA THR A 129 7.74 28.89 4.56
C THR A 129 7.45 27.41 4.83
N GLY A 130 6.34 27.13 5.49
CA GLY A 130 5.95 25.76 5.81
C GLY A 130 5.71 24.93 4.58
N ALA A 131 6.31 23.74 4.49
CA ALA A 131 6.15 22.85 3.36
C ALA A 131 6.04 21.39 3.80
N LEU A 132 5.33 20.60 2.99
CA LEU A 132 5.14 19.18 3.16
C LEU A 132 5.27 18.50 1.79
N ILE A 133 6.38 17.78 1.55
CA ILE A 133 6.71 17.19 0.25
C ILE A 133 6.90 15.68 0.45
N THR A 134 6.04 14.87 -0.17
CA THR A 134 6.03 13.42 -0.02
C THR A 134 6.45 12.73 -1.30
N PHE A 135 7.40 11.83 -1.20
CA PHE A 135 7.84 10.97 -2.30
C PHE A 135 7.13 9.63 -2.23
N GLU A 136 6.33 9.34 -3.25
CA GLU A 136 5.71 8.04 -3.44
C GLU A 136 6.78 7.02 -3.85
N LYS A 137 6.84 5.88 -3.13
CA LYS A 137 7.74 4.76 -3.44
C LYS A 137 6.93 3.59 -4.02
N ASN A 138 6.86 2.48 -3.29
CA ASN A 138 6.19 1.27 -3.77
C ASN A 138 4.68 1.31 -3.49
N VAL A 139 4.26 1.92 -2.38
CA VAL A 139 2.85 2.08 -2.03
C VAL A 139 2.23 3.22 -2.82
N SER A 140 1.21 2.91 -3.63
CA SER A 140 0.57 3.89 -4.51
C SER A 140 -0.29 4.90 -3.75
N PHE A 141 -0.14 6.18 -4.10
CA PHE A 141 -0.93 7.30 -3.54
C PHE A 141 -2.19 7.61 -4.34
N SER A 142 -2.61 6.73 -5.26
CA SER A 142 -3.73 6.99 -6.19
C SER A 142 -5.03 7.40 -5.50
N GLU A 143 -5.30 6.92 -4.29
CA GLU A 143 -6.48 7.33 -3.51
C GLU A 143 -6.22 8.61 -2.72
N VAL A 144 -5.05 8.74 -2.14
CA VAL A 144 -4.69 9.89 -1.30
C VAL A 144 -4.67 11.19 -2.10
N VAL A 145 -4.13 11.17 -3.32
CA VAL A 145 -4.04 12.34 -4.21
C VAL A 145 -5.39 12.88 -4.67
N LYS A 146 -6.47 12.09 -4.57
CA LYS A 146 -7.84 12.55 -4.89
C LYS A 146 -8.34 13.65 -3.96
N SER A 147 -7.76 13.78 -2.77
CA SER A 147 -8.08 14.85 -1.82
C SER A 147 -7.50 16.20 -2.23
N GLY A 148 -6.49 16.19 -3.12
CA GLY A 148 -5.78 17.39 -3.58
C GLY A 148 -6.09 17.77 -5.02
N THR A 149 -5.26 18.67 -5.54
CA THR A 149 -5.30 19.13 -6.93
C THR A 149 -4.26 18.40 -7.77
N ILE A 150 -4.69 17.66 -8.79
CA ILE A 150 -3.80 16.93 -9.70
C ILE A 150 -3.09 17.95 -10.60
N LEU A 151 -1.77 17.89 -10.67
CA LEU A 151 -0.93 18.79 -11.46
C LEU A 151 -0.23 18.10 -12.63
N ASN A 152 0.35 16.91 -12.39
CA ASN A 152 1.17 16.17 -13.36
C ASN A 152 2.24 17.06 -14.03
N ALA A 153 2.94 17.85 -13.22
CA ALA A 153 3.91 18.84 -13.67
C ALA A 153 5.36 18.40 -13.40
N PRO A 154 6.34 18.86 -14.18
CA PRO A 154 7.75 18.58 -13.90
C PRO A 154 8.20 19.25 -12.59
N ILE A 155 9.14 18.62 -11.90
CA ILE A 155 9.73 19.16 -10.67
C ILE A 155 10.68 20.29 -11.05
N THR A 156 10.35 21.50 -10.57
CA THR A 156 11.27 22.65 -10.56
C THR A 156 11.25 23.35 -9.21
N PRO A 157 12.37 23.91 -8.76
CA PRO A 157 12.43 24.65 -7.49
C PRO A 157 11.43 25.81 -7.43
N GLU A 158 11.24 26.50 -8.55
CA GLU A 158 10.34 27.65 -8.68
C GLU A 158 8.87 27.23 -8.51
N LEU A 159 8.49 26.09 -9.11
CA LEU A 159 7.12 25.59 -8.97
C LEU A 159 6.83 25.18 -7.53
N LEU A 160 7.76 24.49 -6.87
CA LEU A 160 7.61 24.09 -5.47
C LEU A 160 7.50 25.30 -4.54
N THR A 161 8.37 26.29 -4.70
CA THR A 161 8.31 27.52 -3.89
C THR A 161 7.04 28.31 -4.15
N THR A 162 6.51 28.31 -5.38
CA THR A 162 5.24 28.94 -5.75
C THR A 162 4.06 28.20 -5.13
N ILE A 163 4.04 26.87 -5.16
CA ILE A 163 2.97 26.06 -4.55
C ILE A 163 2.86 26.38 -3.06
N PHE A 164 3.97 26.41 -2.34
CA PHE A 164 3.98 26.65 -0.89
C PHE A 164 3.93 28.14 -0.50
N TYR A 165 3.83 29.05 -1.47
CA TYR A 165 3.71 30.47 -1.16
C TYR A 165 2.43 30.74 -0.35
N PRO A 166 2.53 31.37 0.84
CA PRO A 166 1.40 31.60 1.72
C PRO A 166 0.29 32.40 1.02
N GLY A 167 -0.95 31.99 1.25
CA GLY A 167 -2.15 32.62 0.66
C GLY A 167 -2.57 32.07 -0.71
N THR A 168 -1.79 31.18 -1.32
CA THR A 168 -2.23 30.45 -2.51
C THR A 168 -3.18 29.31 -2.13
N ARG A 169 -4.03 28.84 -3.06
CA ARG A 169 -4.93 27.70 -2.81
C ARG A 169 -4.17 26.37 -2.66
N LEU A 170 -2.96 26.27 -3.16
CA LEU A 170 -2.19 25.03 -3.21
C LEU A 170 -1.24 24.86 -2.02
N HIS A 171 -1.01 25.90 -1.18
CA HIS A 171 -0.03 25.86 -0.10
C HIS A 171 -0.47 25.02 1.12
N ASP A 172 -1.78 24.84 1.29
CA ASP A 172 -2.32 24.09 2.41
C ASP A 172 -2.44 22.60 2.04
N GLY A 173 -1.64 21.77 2.68
CA GLY A 173 -1.50 20.35 2.42
C GLY A 173 -0.15 19.94 1.87
N ALA A 174 -0.09 18.74 1.33
CA ALA A 174 1.14 18.13 0.83
C ALA A 174 1.25 18.22 -0.70
N VAL A 175 2.50 18.29 -1.16
CA VAL A 175 2.88 18.00 -2.54
C VAL A 175 3.29 16.54 -2.61
N VAL A 176 2.69 15.78 -3.54
CA VAL A 176 3.05 14.39 -3.81
C VAL A 176 3.90 14.32 -5.07
N ILE A 177 5.07 13.71 -4.93
CA ILE A 177 6.02 13.48 -6.02
C ILE A 177 6.01 11.99 -6.36
N ARG A 178 5.88 11.70 -7.64
CA ARG A 178 6.05 10.38 -8.22
C ARG A 178 7.16 10.43 -9.26
N ARG A 179 8.29 9.78 -8.99
CA ARG A 179 9.49 9.78 -9.83
C ARG A 179 10.02 11.21 -10.08
N ASP A 180 9.91 11.73 -11.30
CA ASP A 180 10.39 13.05 -11.74
C ASP A 180 9.27 14.10 -11.89
N GLN A 181 8.07 13.83 -11.36
CA GLN A 181 6.90 14.70 -11.51
C GLN A 181 6.21 15.01 -10.19
N ILE A 182 5.70 16.23 -10.09
CA ILE A 182 4.71 16.62 -9.09
C ILE A 182 3.37 16.05 -9.54
N LEU A 183 2.87 15.04 -8.84
CA LEU A 183 1.60 14.40 -9.16
C LEU A 183 0.42 15.28 -8.75
N ALA A 184 0.44 15.78 -7.52
CA ALA A 184 -0.62 16.60 -6.95
C ALA A 184 -0.08 17.57 -5.89
N ALA A 185 -0.84 18.62 -5.61
CA ALA A 185 -0.62 19.54 -4.50
C ALA A 185 -1.86 19.69 -3.64
N SER A 186 -1.74 20.31 -2.47
CA SER A 186 -2.84 20.49 -1.49
C SER A 186 -3.48 19.14 -1.10
N VAL A 187 -2.66 18.10 -0.97
CA VAL A 187 -3.13 16.76 -0.59
C VAL A 187 -3.23 16.66 0.92
N TYR A 188 -4.37 16.18 1.40
CA TYR A 188 -4.62 16.03 2.84
C TYR A 188 -4.18 14.65 3.34
N TYR A 189 -3.47 14.64 4.47
CA TYR A 189 -3.09 13.43 5.20
C TYR A 189 -3.76 13.39 6.57
N THR A 190 -4.16 12.21 6.99
CA THR A 190 -4.63 11.98 8.36
C THR A 190 -3.46 12.11 9.33
N PRO A 191 -3.50 13.05 10.29
CA PRO A 191 -2.43 13.21 11.26
C PRO A 191 -2.28 11.99 12.16
N THR A 192 -1.05 11.71 12.62
CA THR A 192 -0.80 10.65 13.60
C THR A 192 -1.54 10.90 14.91
N THR A 193 -2.05 9.83 15.50
CA THR A 193 -2.65 9.82 16.85
C THR A 193 -1.63 9.53 17.94
N LYS A 194 -0.39 9.20 17.60
CA LYS A 194 0.67 8.94 18.57
C LYS A 194 1.00 10.19 19.38
N PRO A 195 1.25 10.06 20.68
CA PRO A 195 1.74 11.16 21.49
C PRO A 195 3.15 11.55 21.02
N LEU A 196 3.35 12.81 20.68
CA LEU A 196 4.65 13.35 20.29
C LEU A 196 5.20 14.20 21.44
N THR A 197 6.43 13.94 21.83
CA THR A 197 7.18 14.75 22.80
C THR A 197 7.79 15.94 22.09
N GLY A 198 7.25 17.16 22.28
CA GLY A 198 7.73 18.40 21.67
C GLY A 198 6.63 19.23 21.01
N LYS A 199 7.00 20.42 20.56
CA LYS A 199 6.09 21.31 19.80
C LYS A 199 6.14 20.95 18.33
N PHE A 200 5.23 20.12 17.85
CA PHE A 200 5.11 19.77 16.44
C PHE A 200 3.80 20.34 15.88
N GLY A 201 3.89 21.06 14.77
CA GLY A 201 2.75 21.60 14.05
C GLY A 201 1.98 20.53 13.27
N SER A 202 0.89 20.95 12.63
CA SER A 202 -0.01 20.09 11.86
C SER A 202 0.72 19.32 10.74
N ARG A 203 1.65 19.97 10.02
CA ARG A 203 2.44 19.34 8.93
C ARG A 203 3.32 18.20 9.44
N HIS A 204 3.93 18.33 10.61
CA HIS A 204 4.72 17.25 11.20
C HIS A 204 3.87 16.03 11.55
N ARG A 205 2.69 16.26 12.16
CA ARG A 205 1.75 15.20 12.49
C ARG A 205 1.21 14.49 11.25
N ALA A 206 0.93 15.25 10.18
CA ALA A 206 0.49 14.72 8.90
C ALA A 206 1.58 13.87 8.21
N ALA A 207 2.84 14.35 8.25
CA ALA A 207 3.98 13.61 7.71
C ALA A 207 4.22 12.28 8.41
N ILE A 208 4.16 12.27 9.74
CA ILE A 208 4.28 11.02 10.51
C ILE A 208 3.12 10.10 10.15
N GLY A 209 1.86 10.60 10.14
CA GLY A 209 0.68 9.80 9.85
C GLY A 209 0.73 9.09 8.50
N ILE A 210 1.15 9.77 7.44
CA ILE A 210 1.30 9.14 6.11
C ILE A 210 2.45 8.14 6.08
N SER A 211 3.57 8.41 6.76
CA SER A 211 4.71 7.50 6.81
C SER A 211 4.50 6.26 7.69
N GLU A 212 3.47 6.25 8.56
CA GLU A 212 3.07 5.08 9.34
C GLU A 212 2.37 4.01 8.49
N ILE A 213 1.67 4.45 7.43
CA ILE A 213 0.81 3.57 6.62
C ILE A 213 1.39 3.32 5.22
N THR A 214 2.48 4.00 4.87
CA THR A 214 3.16 3.86 3.57
C THR A 214 4.67 3.76 3.77
N ASP A 215 5.37 3.38 2.70
CA ASP A 215 6.84 3.39 2.61
C ASP A 215 7.40 4.73 2.09
N SER A 216 6.58 5.77 2.09
CA SER A 216 6.95 7.09 1.59
C SER A 216 7.97 7.80 2.44
N VAL A 217 8.78 8.64 1.82
CA VAL A 217 9.64 9.61 2.48
C VAL A 217 8.98 10.97 2.38
N THR A 218 8.78 11.63 3.52
CA THR A 218 8.12 12.95 3.56
C THR A 218 9.05 13.99 4.15
N VAL A 219 9.31 15.04 3.39
CA VAL A 219 10.11 16.22 3.80
C VAL A 219 9.18 17.26 4.41
N ILE A 220 9.55 17.80 5.56
CA ILE A 220 8.83 18.85 6.27
C ILE A 220 9.72 20.06 6.44
N VAL A 221 9.21 21.24 6.12
CA VAL A 221 9.81 22.52 6.50
C VAL A 221 8.89 23.20 7.51
N SER A 222 9.44 23.54 8.68
CA SER A 222 8.68 24.21 9.73
C SER A 222 8.49 25.70 9.42
N GLU A 223 7.26 26.17 9.46
CA GLU A 223 6.94 27.59 9.28
C GLU A 223 7.37 28.46 10.47
N GLU A 224 7.52 27.88 11.67
CA GLU A 224 7.96 28.63 12.84
C GLU A 224 9.49 28.80 12.87
N THR A 225 10.22 27.73 12.59
CA THR A 225 11.68 27.68 12.81
C THR A 225 12.49 27.63 11.52
N GLY A 226 11.90 27.23 10.39
CA GLY A 226 12.61 26.92 9.16
C GLY A 226 13.35 25.58 9.21
N ARG A 227 13.27 24.82 10.32
CA ARG A 227 13.94 23.51 10.42
C ARG A 227 13.38 22.53 9.43
N VAL A 228 14.28 21.72 8.85
CA VAL A 228 13.93 20.64 7.94
C VAL A 228 13.93 19.32 8.69
N SER A 229 12.92 18.52 8.44
CA SER A 229 12.80 17.16 8.99
C SER A 229 12.34 16.19 7.91
N LEU A 230 12.67 14.91 8.08
CA LEU A 230 12.18 13.80 7.26
C LEU A 230 11.29 12.91 8.11
N ALA A 231 10.14 12.50 7.59
CA ALA A 231 9.32 11.45 8.19
C ALA A 231 9.43 10.19 7.34
N TYR A 232 9.74 9.06 8.00
CA TYR A 232 9.88 7.75 7.38
C TYR A 232 9.51 6.67 8.39
N HIS A 233 8.68 5.69 8.01
CA HIS A 233 8.18 4.61 8.87
C HIS A 233 7.62 5.06 10.23
N GLY A 234 6.97 6.22 10.27
CA GLY A 234 6.38 6.77 11.50
C GLY A 234 7.38 7.47 12.43
N GLU A 235 8.63 7.59 12.03
CA GLU A 235 9.68 8.32 12.75
C GLU A 235 9.96 9.67 12.10
N LEU A 236 10.35 10.64 12.93
CA LEU A 236 10.70 12.00 12.49
C LEU A 236 12.18 12.25 12.78
N ILE A 237 12.93 12.56 11.74
CA ILE A 237 14.37 12.80 11.79
C ILE A 237 14.64 14.26 11.43
N SER A 238 15.30 15.00 12.32
CA SER A 238 15.74 16.38 12.02
C SER A 238 17.02 16.33 11.19
N VAL A 239 17.03 17.10 10.10
CA VAL A 239 18.13 17.10 9.13
C VAL A 239 18.78 18.48 9.05
N ALA A 240 20.11 18.52 9.14
CA ALA A 240 20.85 19.76 8.95
C ALA A 240 20.86 20.16 7.46
N PRO A 241 20.80 21.46 7.13
CA PRO A 241 20.78 21.94 5.74
C PRO A 241 21.90 21.37 4.87
N ASP A 242 23.12 21.34 5.39
CA ASP A 242 24.31 20.89 4.67
C ASP A 242 24.29 19.38 4.33
N SER A 243 23.58 18.57 5.12
CA SER A 243 23.46 17.13 4.91
C SER A 243 22.15 16.71 4.23
N PHE A 244 21.25 17.67 3.96
CA PHE A 244 19.90 17.39 3.50
C PHE A 244 19.87 16.57 2.20
N LEU A 245 20.61 16.98 1.17
CA LEU A 245 20.65 16.28 -0.12
C LEU A 245 21.07 14.81 0.07
N ARG A 246 22.17 14.58 0.78
CA ARG A 246 22.71 13.24 1.04
C ARG A 246 21.71 12.38 1.82
N THR A 247 21.12 12.96 2.88
CA THR A 247 20.13 12.24 3.70
C THR A 247 18.89 11.92 2.90
N LEU A 248 18.38 12.84 2.07
CA LEU A 248 17.23 12.58 1.20
C LEU A 248 17.50 11.42 0.23
N GLU A 249 18.66 11.42 -0.42
CA GLU A 249 19.05 10.33 -1.32
C GLU A 249 19.16 8.97 -0.59
N GLU A 250 19.73 8.98 0.61
CA GLU A 250 19.84 7.77 1.43
C GLU A 250 18.47 7.16 1.72
N TYR A 251 17.50 7.96 2.19
CA TYR A 251 16.16 7.46 2.52
C TYR A 251 15.32 7.09 1.29
N LEU A 252 15.48 7.79 0.17
CA LEU A 252 14.74 7.47 -1.05
C LEU A 252 15.22 6.18 -1.71
N PHE A 253 16.54 5.87 -1.60
CA PHE A 253 17.17 4.78 -2.36
C PHE A 253 17.79 3.69 -1.48
N ALA A 254 17.56 3.69 -0.16
CA ALA A 254 18.11 2.72 0.78
C ALA A 254 17.80 1.26 0.42
N GLU A 255 16.57 0.99 0.02
CA GLU A 255 16.11 -0.38 -0.28
C GLU A 255 16.72 -0.96 -1.56
N GLU A 256 17.06 -0.12 -2.53
CA GLU A 256 17.65 -0.57 -3.79
C GLU A 256 19.14 -0.92 -3.64
N LYS A 257 19.85 -0.30 -2.70
CA LYS A 257 21.23 -0.65 -2.38
C LYS A 257 21.33 -2.03 -1.73
N GLN A 258 20.40 -2.37 -0.84
CA GLN A 258 20.36 -3.69 -0.20
C GLN A 258 20.10 -4.81 -1.22
N GLN A 259 19.23 -4.59 -2.20
CA GLN A 259 18.95 -5.58 -3.26
C GLN A 259 20.09 -5.73 -4.28
N SER A 260 20.97 -4.73 -4.40
CA SER A 260 22.15 -4.80 -5.29
C SER A 260 23.36 -5.46 -4.63
N GLU A 261 23.41 -5.49 -3.29
CA GLU A 261 24.48 -6.14 -2.53
C GLU A 261 24.18 -7.64 -2.26
N GLU A 262 22.94 -8.09 -2.40
CA GLU A 262 22.51 -9.49 -2.26
C GLU A 262 22.55 -10.28 -3.59
N LYS A 263 22.94 -9.66 -4.70
CA LYS A 263 23.10 -10.31 -6.03
C LYS A 263 24.57 -10.43 -6.42
#